data_08a2f57f2f8b9500020ddbf193b1efe0
#
_entry.id   08a2f57f2f8b9500020ddbf193b1efe0
#
_cell.length_a   1.000
_cell.length_b   1.000
_cell.length_c   1.000
_cell.angle_alpha   90.00
_cell.angle_beta   90.00
_cell.angle_gamma   90.00
#
_symmetry.space_group_name_H-M   'P 1'
#
loop_
_entity.id
_entity.type
_entity.pdbx_description
1 polymer ?
#
loop_
_entity_poly.entity_id
_entity_poly.type
_entity_poly.pdbx_seq_one_letter_code
_entity_poly.pdbx_strand_id
1 'polypeptide(L)' 'MNKTNLFSTQNLTDLQDFMFDTMLPANDCVDWFCDRHEVNATDDVIDFVVDAHFAFHGK' A
#
# COMPACT_ATOMS: atom_id res chain seq x y z
N MET A 1 3.07 18.35 -15.70
CA MET A 1 2.58 17.53 -15.38
C MET A 1 2.63 17.21 -14.16
N ASN A 2 1.86 16.75 -13.64
CA ASN A 2 1.91 16.38 -12.47
C ASN A 2 2.07 15.08 -12.23
N LYS A 3 2.97 14.60 -11.59
CA LYS A 3 3.14 13.38 -11.27
C LYS A 3 2.53 13.14 -10.02
N THR A 4 1.57 12.35 -9.92
CA THR A 4 0.98 11.93 -8.71
C THR A 4 1.98 11.18 -7.91
N ASN A 5 2.15 11.56 -6.70
CA ASN A 5 3.06 10.88 -5.82
C ASN A 5 2.43 9.55 -5.40
N LEU A 6 3.05 8.46 -5.80
CA LEU A 6 2.53 7.13 -5.49
C LEU A 6 2.42 6.89 -3.99
N PHE A 7 3.32 7.47 -3.21
CA PHE A 7 3.35 7.27 -1.77
C PHE A 7 2.71 8.43 -1.01
N SER A 8 1.65 8.98 -1.55
CA SER A 8 0.97 10.10 -0.94
C SER A 8 0.13 9.67 0.25
N THR A 9 -0.26 10.62 1.06
CA THR A 9 -1.13 10.36 2.20
C THR A 9 -2.46 9.77 1.75
N GLN A 10 -2.96 10.22 0.62
CA GLN A 10 -4.21 9.69 0.11
C GLN A 10 -4.09 8.23 -0.27
N ASN A 11 -2.99 7.86 -0.94
CA ASN A 11 -2.78 6.47 -1.30
C ASN A 11 -2.56 5.62 -0.07
N LEU A 12 -1.91 6.17 0.94
CA LEU A 12 -1.73 5.46 2.20
C LEU A 12 -3.07 5.21 2.88
N THR A 13 -3.95 6.19 2.88
CA THR A 13 -5.28 6.04 3.48
C THR A 13 -6.08 4.97 2.74
N ASP A 14 -6.04 4.98 1.42
CA ASP A 14 -6.73 3.97 0.63
C ASP A 14 -6.21 2.57 0.95
N LEU A 15 -4.91 2.44 1.08
CA LEU A 15 -4.28 1.17 1.41
C LEU A 15 -4.71 0.70 2.80
N GLN A 16 -4.74 1.60 3.75
CA GLN A 16 -5.13 1.25 5.11
C GLN A 16 -6.60 0.85 5.17
N ASP A 17 -7.46 1.51 4.40
CA ASP A 17 -8.86 1.14 4.29
C ASP A 17 -9.00 -0.27 3.74
N PHE A 18 -8.22 -0.59 2.73
CA PHE A 18 -8.21 -1.92 2.14
C PHE A 18 -7.78 -2.96 3.17
N MET A 19 -6.71 -2.65 3.90
CA MET A 19 -6.20 -3.55 4.93
C MET A 19 -7.25 -3.82 6.01
N PHE A 20 -7.93 -2.76 6.42
CA PHE A 20 -8.94 -2.88 7.46
C PHE A 20 -10.13 -3.70 6.96
N ASP A 21 -10.52 -3.47 5.72
CA ASP A 21 -11.69 -4.11 5.16
C ASP A 21 -11.47 -5.59 4.85
N THR A 22 -10.28 -5.95 4.39
CA THR A 22 -10.02 -7.32 3.95
C THR A 22 -9.22 -8.14 4.94
N MET A 23 -8.45 -7.48 5.78
CA MET A 23 -7.57 -8.14 6.76
C MET A 23 -6.59 -9.10 6.11
N LEU A 24 -6.14 -8.77 4.91
CA LEU A 24 -5.20 -9.64 4.19
C LEU A 24 -3.77 -9.42 4.66
N PRO A 25 -2.90 -10.39 4.44
CA PRO A 25 -1.49 -10.25 4.82
C PRO A 25 -0.75 -9.24 3.93
N ALA A 26 0.44 -8.87 4.35
CA ALA A 26 1.21 -7.82 3.68
C ALA A 26 1.43 -8.10 2.21
N ASN A 27 1.81 -9.33 1.84
CA ASN A 27 2.08 -9.59 0.43
C ASN A 27 0.84 -9.48 -0.43
N ASP A 28 -0.33 -9.80 0.08
CA ASP A 28 -1.55 -9.61 -0.67
C ASP A 28 -1.85 -8.12 -0.81
N CYS A 29 -1.51 -7.32 0.20
CA CYS A 29 -1.65 -5.88 0.13
C CYS A 29 -0.71 -5.28 -0.90
N VAL A 30 0.51 -5.80 -1.02
CA VAL A 30 1.44 -5.36 -2.04
C VAL A 30 0.86 -5.63 -3.43
N ASP A 31 0.33 -6.82 -3.64
CA ASP A 31 -0.28 -7.17 -4.92
C ASP A 31 -1.45 -6.24 -5.24
N TRP A 32 -2.29 -5.99 -4.27
CA TRP A 32 -3.42 -5.10 -4.47
C TRP A 32 -2.96 -3.69 -4.83
N PHE A 33 -1.97 -3.19 -4.11
CA PHE A 33 -1.47 -1.84 -4.32
C PHE A 33 -0.86 -1.70 -5.73
N CYS A 34 -0.09 -2.69 -6.13
CA CYS A 34 0.51 -2.70 -7.46
C CYS A 34 -0.55 -2.72 -8.55
N ASP A 35 -1.55 -3.55 -8.37
CA ASP A 35 -2.62 -3.67 -9.34
C ASP A 35 -3.44 -2.38 -9.42
N ARG A 36 -3.74 -1.81 -8.28
CA ARG A 36 -4.55 -0.62 -8.25
C ARG A 36 -3.87 0.57 -8.90
N HIS A 37 -2.57 0.70 -8.71
CA HIS A 37 -1.83 1.82 -9.23
C HIS A 37 -1.06 1.51 -10.50
N GLU A 38 -1.19 0.28 -10.98
CA GLU A 38 -0.55 -0.17 -12.22
C GLU A 38 0.95 0.04 -12.17
N VAL A 39 1.56 -0.39 -11.09
CA VAL A 39 3.00 -0.28 -10.92
C VAL A 39 3.57 -1.63 -10.56
N ASN A 40 4.88 -1.77 -10.70
CA ASN A 40 5.56 -3.00 -10.35
C ASN A 40 5.87 -3.01 -8.86
N ALA A 41 6.06 -4.20 -8.32
CA ALA A 41 6.41 -4.36 -6.91
C ALA A 41 7.90 -4.12 -6.71
N THR A 42 8.30 -2.86 -6.80
CA THR A 42 9.67 -2.49 -6.56
C THR A 42 9.94 -2.46 -5.06
N ASP A 43 11.21 -2.35 -4.69
CA ASP A 43 11.58 -2.30 -3.28
C ASP A 43 10.87 -1.14 -2.57
N ASP A 44 10.74 0.00 -3.24
CA ASP A 44 10.08 1.16 -2.66
C ASP A 44 8.60 0.88 -2.39
N VAL A 45 7.94 0.22 -3.33
CA VAL A 45 6.53 -0.12 -3.18
C VAL A 45 6.36 -1.14 -2.04
N ILE A 46 7.20 -2.15 -2.04
CA ILE A 46 7.13 -3.19 -1.00
C ILE A 46 7.36 -2.56 0.36
N ASP A 47 8.37 -1.72 0.50
CA ASP A 47 8.67 -1.06 1.76
C ASP A 47 7.50 -0.20 2.22
N PHE A 48 6.90 0.54 1.31
CA PHE A 48 5.78 1.41 1.65
C PHE A 48 4.59 0.59 2.16
N VAL A 49 4.24 -0.46 1.46
CA VAL A 49 3.09 -1.28 1.83
C VAL A 49 3.36 -2.07 3.10
N VAL A 50 4.54 -2.67 3.22
CA VAL A 50 4.89 -3.46 4.40
C VAL A 50 4.94 -2.56 5.62
N ASP A 51 5.50 -1.37 5.48
CA ASP A 51 5.58 -0.43 6.56
C ASP A 51 4.19 -0.01 7.03
N ALA A 52 3.30 0.27 6.09
CA ALA A 52 1.93 0.64 6.40
C ALA A 52 1.20 -0.52 7.08
N HIS A 53 1.43 -1.74 6.60
CA HIS A 53 0.79 -2.93 7.16
C HIS A 53 1.27 -3.14 8.59
N PHE A 54 2.55 -2.97 8.81
CA PHE A 54 3.13 -3.16 10.12
C PHE A 54 2.60 -2.11 11.10
N ALA A 55 2.51 -0.87 10.66
CA ALA A 55 1.99 0.21 11.49
C ALA A 55 0.52 -0.03 11.82
N PHE A 56 -0.23 -0.56 10.85
CA PHE A 56 -1.66 -0.81 11.03
C PHE A 56 -1.90 -1.95 12.01
N HIS A 57 -1.12 -3.02 11.88
CA HIS A 57 -1.32 -4.20 12.72
C HIS A 57 -0.39 -4.24 13.94
N GLY A 58 0.52 -3.34 14.03
CA GLY A 58 1.49 -3.34 15.11
C GLY A 58 1.02 -2.72 16.39
N LYS A 59 -0.24 -2.30 16.42
CA LYS A 59 -0.70 -1.65 17.63
C LYS A 59 -1.29 -2.58 18.60
#